data_76e0a2ddc850a350653f0f7b0e1c37bd
#
_entry.id   76e0a2ddc850a350653f0f7b0e1c37bd
#
_cell.length_a   1.000
_cell.length_b   1.000
_cell.length_c   1.000
_cell.angle_alpha   90.00
_cell.angle_beta   90.00
_cell.angle_gamma   90.00
#
_symmetry.space_group_name_H-M   'P 1'
#
loop_
_entity.id
_entity.type
_entity.pdbx_description
1 polymer ?
#
loop_
_entity_poly.entity_id
_entity_poly.type
_entity_poly.pdbx_seq_one_letter_code
_entity_poly.pdbx_strand_id
1 'polypeptide(L)'
;MALTSLNRISVPASGANSGTALLMPKLKYRFRVILLGFGVEASTELTKQVSDVTRPTVTFEEMTIEVYNSKVKLAGKPSWGDVTLNLRDDANGQVQKIVGQQVQKQFDFMEQASARSGIDYKFQMNIEMLDGGNGSFEPNILEKWETYGCYVSEVNYGEANYGSNEPMTVALTIKYDNAVQFAGGTGTGTA
;
A
#
# COMPACT_ATOMS: atom_id res chain seq x y z
N MET A 1 -29.67 -21.15 -24.04
CA MET A 1 -28.98 -21.05 -22.73
C MET A 1 -29.04 -19.58 -22.31
N ALA A 2 -29.80 -19.27 -21.27
CA ALA A 2 -29.94 -17.88 -20.82
C ALA A 2 -28.63 -17.47 -20.09
N LEU A 3 -27.95 -16.41 -20.59
CA LEU A 3 -26.80 -15.84 -19.92
C LEU A 3 -27.25 -15.26 -18.57
N THR A 4 -26.62 -15.72 -17.50
CA THR A 4 -26.85 -15.18 -16.16
C THR A 4 -26.27 -13.78 -16.09
N SER A 5 -27.11 -12.76 -15.97
CA SER A 5 -26.65 -11.38 -15.80
C SER A 5 -26.40 -11.07 -14.32
N LEU A 6 -25.47 -10.16 -14.04
CA LEU A 6 -25.16 -9.69 -12.69
C LEU A 6 -26.39 -9.15 -11.95
N ASN A 7 -27.42 -8.68 -12.67
CA ASN A 7 -28.68 -8.21 -12.10
C ASN A 7 -29.50 -9.31 -11.41
N ARG A 8 -29.21 -10.59 -11.69
CA ARG A 8 -29.96 -11.74 -11.15
C ARG A 8 -29.24 -12.50 -10.05
N ILE A 9 -28.01 -12.12 -9.75
CA ILE A 9 -27.16 -12.81 -8.75
C ILE A 9 -27.21 -12.12 -7.38
N SER A 10 -27.93 -11.01 -7.25
CA SER A 10 -28.00 -10.28 -5.98
C SER A 10 -28.84 -11.02 -4.95
N VAL A 11 -28.34 -11.15 -3.73
CA VAL A 11 -29.14 -11.56 -2.59
C VAL A 11 -29.98 -10.35 -2.17
N PRO A 12 -31.33 -10.44 -2.18
CA PRO A 12 -32.17 -9.32 -1.78
C PRO A 12 -31.96 -8.99 -0.31
N ALA A 13 -31.48 -7.77 -0.02
CA ALA A 13 -31.46 -7.26 1.33
C ALA A 13 -32.91 -6.99 1.77
N SER A 14 -33.26 -7.41 2.99
CA SER A 14 -34.59 -7.15 3.55
C SER A 14 -34.91 -5.66 3.54
N GLY A 15 -35.96 -5.26 2.83
CA GLY A 15 -36.41 -3.87 2.73
C GLY A 15 -35.83 -3.07 1.53
N ALA A 16 -34.95 -3.65 0.73
CA ALA A 16 -34.47 -3.00 -0.50
C ALA A 16 -35.37 -3.39 -1.70
N ASN A 17 -35.62 -2.44 -2.58
CA ASN A 17 -36.28 -2.70 -3.84
C ASN A 17 -35.55 -3.81 -4.61
N SER A 18 -36.29 -4.78 -5.08
CA SER A 18 -35.84 -5.95 -5.86
C SER A 18 -35.24 -5.54 -7.21
N GLY A 19 -34.04 -4.95 -7.19
CA GLY A 19 -33.41 -4.45 -8.42
C GLY A 19 -31.99 -3.95 -8.24
N THR A 20 -31.44 -4.05 -7.03
CA THR A 20 -30.03 -3.68 -6.79
C THR A 20 -29.12 -4.72 -7.42
N ALA A 21 -28.51 -4.37 -8.54
CA ALA A 21 -27.49 -5.18 -9.18
C ALA A 21 -26.30 -5.39 -8.22
N LEU A 22 -25.67 -6.57 -8.28
CA LEU A 22 -24.42 -6.82 -7.58
C LEU A 22 -23.36 -5.83 -8.09
N LEU A 23 -22.82 -5.03 -7.19
CA LEU A 23 -21.72 -4.14 -7.54
C LEU A 23 -20.48 -4.95 -7.93
N MET A 24 -19.79 -4.50 -8.97
CA MET A 24 -18.54 -5.10 -9.40
C MET A 24 -17.51 -5.01 -8.27
N PRO A 25 -16.94 -6.13 -7.80
CA PRO A 25 -15.94 -6.11 -6.74
C PRO A 25 -14.65 -5.46 -7.23
N LYS A 26 -13.91 -4.83 -6.32
CA LYS A 26 -12.55 -4.35 -6.59
C LYS A 26 -11.63 -5.56 -6.87
N LEU A 27 -10.87 -5.48 -7.94
CA LEU A 27 -9.97 -6.57 -8.35
C LEU A 27 -8.56 -6.33 -7.80
N LYS A 28 -7.96 -7.35 -7.21
CA LYS A 28 -6.65 -7.26 -6.54
C LYS A 28 -5.50 -6.82 -7.45
N TYR A 29 -5.55 -7.17 -8.74
CA TYR A 29 -4.49 -6.86 -9.70
C TYR A 29 -4.57 -5.45 -10.30
N ARG A 30 -5.62 -4.68 -9.99
CA ARG A 30 -5.82 -3.30 -10.47
C ARG A 30 -5.37 -2.32 -9.42
N PHE A 31 -4.09 -2.18 -9.25
CA PHE A 31 -3.51 -1.25 -8.29
C PHE A 31 -2.31 -0.51 -8.88
N ARG A 32 -1.96 0.61 -8.27
CA ARG A 32 -0.78 1.40 -8.58
C ARG A 32 -0.16 1.87 -7.26
N VAL A 33 1.15 1.80 -7.16
CA VAL A 33 1.91 2.35 -6.02
C VAL A 33 2.78 3.48 -6.53
N ILE A 34 2.71 4.63 -5.89
CA ILE A 34 3.50 5.80 -6.22
C ILE A 34 4.35 6.15 -5.00
N LEU A 35 5.66 6.22 -5.20
CA LEU A 35 6.62 6.58 -4.17
C LEU A 35 7.09 8.01 -4.44
N LEU A 36 6.93 8.91 -3.49
CA LEU A 36 7.30 10.32 -3.59
C LEU A 36 8.48 10.60 -2.65
N GLY A 37 9.60 11.06 -3.23
CA GLY A 37 10.83 11.32 -2.45
C GLY A 37 11.66 10.09 -2.11
N PHE A 38 11.35 8.94 -2.70
CA PHE A 38 12.11 7.71 -2.56
C PHE A 38 13.34 7.72 -3.49
N GLY A 39 14.51 7.41 -2.94
CA GLY A 39 15.76 7.49 -3.70
C GLY A 39 16.14 8.94 -4.06
N VAL A 40 17.07 9.09 -4.99
CA VAL A 40 17.53 10.39 -5.52
C VAL A 40 16.93 10.65 -6.89
N GLU A 41 16.68 9.61 -7.67
CA GLU A 41 16.12 9.67 -9.01
C GLU A 41 14.59 9.54 -9.01
N ALA A 42 13.96 9.77 -10.16
CA ALA A 42 12.52 9.65 -10.30
C ALA A 42 12.05 8.20 -10.02
N SER A 43 11.18 8.03 -9.04
CA SER A 43 10.67 6.74 -8.60
C SER A 43 9.63 6.10 -9.55
N THR A 44 9.39 6.71 -10.71
CA THR A 44 8.42 6.22 -11.73
C THR A 44 8.75 4.81 -12.21
N GLU A 45 10.03 4.46 -12.31
CA GLU A 45 10.44 3.12 -12.71
C GLU A 45 10.09 2.07 -11.66
N LEU A 46 10.18 2.39 -10.37
CA LEU A 46 9.76 1.49 -9.29
C LEU A 46 8.27 1.18 -9.36
N THR A 47 7.43 2.16 -9.67
CA THR A 47 5.98 1.97 -9.83
C THR A 47 5.64 0.88 -10.85
N LYS A 48 6.42 0.75 -11.91
CA LYS A 48 6.23 -0.28 -12.95
C LYS A 48 6.66 -1.68 -12.50
N GLN A 49 7.57 -1.76 -11.55
CA GLN A 49 8.16 -3.01 -11.08
C GLN A 49 7.48 -3.59 -9.84
N VAL A 50 6.48 -2.90 -9.29
CA VAL A 50 5.70 -3.43 -8.15
C VAL A 50 4.96 -4.69 -8.56
N SER A 51 5.20 -5.80 -7.87
CA SER A 51 4.47 -7.05 -8.04
C SER A 51 3.28 -7.15 -7.11
N ASP A 52 3.46 -6.80 -5.86
CA ASP A 52 2.39 -6.77 -4.85
C ASP A 52 2.69 -5.76 -3.75
N VAL A 53 1.64 -5.38 -3.03
CA VAL A 53 1.69 -4.46 -1.89
C VAL A 53 0.62 -4.83 -0.88
N THR A 54 0.95 -4.80 0.40
CA THR A 54 -0.04 -4.89 1.47
C THR A 54 -0.65 -3.50 1.74
N ARG A 55 -1.96 -3.46 2.02
CA ARG A 55 -2.61 -2.21 2.40
C ARG A 55 -2.33 -1.88 3.86
N PRO A 56 -2.34 -0.59 4.24
CA PRO A 56 -2.18 -0.17 5.62
C PRO A 56 -3.18 -0.85 6.56
N THR A 57 -2.72 -1.26 7.73
CA THR A 57 -3.55 -1.81 8.80
C THR A 57 -3.42 -0.95 10.04
N VAL A 58 -4.53 -0.73 10.74
CA VAL A 58 -4.57 0.02 11.98
C VAL A 58 -5.15 -0.84 13.09
N THR A 59 -4.53 -0.80 14.26
CA THR A 59 -5.01 -1.42 15.49
C THR A 59 -5.16 -0.35 16.56
N PHE A 60 -6.19 -0.49 17.40
CA PHE A 60 -6.41 0.40 18.52
C PHE A 60 -6.17 -0.35 19.82
N GLU A 61 -5.42 0.26 20.71
CA GLU A 61 -5.30 -0.27 22.08
C GLU A 61 -6.66 -0.17 22.78
N GLU A 62 -6.99 -1.18 23.60
CA GLU A 62 -8.19 -1.16 24.40
C GLU A 62 -7.91 -0.49 25.75
N MET A 63 -8.69 0.54 26.08
CA MET A 63 -8.74 1.11 27.43
C MET A 63 -10.01 0.63 28.12
N THR A 64 -9.85 -0.14 29.19
CA THR A 64 -10.99 -0.63 30.00
C THR A 64 -11.15 0.24 31.23
N ILE A 65 -12.37 0.74 31.46
CA ILE A 65 -12.77 1.44 32.66
C ILE A 65 -13.71 0.51 33.44
N GLU A 66 -13.36 0.20 34.68
CA GLU A 66 -14.19 -0.60 35.55
C GLU A 66 -15.19 0.30 36.30
N VAL A 67 -16.47 -0.04 36.22
CA VAL A 67 -17.58 0.70 36.84
C VAL A 67 -18.43 -0.27 37.62
N TYR A 68 -18.28 -0.27 38.94
CA TYR A 68 -19.00 -1.11 39.88
C TYR A 68 -19.10 -2.58 39.43
N ASN A 69 -20.23 -3.03 38.90
CA ASN A 69 -20.45 -4.40 38.40
C ASN A 69 -20.29 -4.52 36.86
N SER A 70 -19.72 -3.53 36.20
CA SER A 70 -19.62 -3.46 34.72
C SER A 70 -18.27 -2.94 34.27
N LYS A 71 -17.95 -3.18 33.02
CA LYS A 71 -16.74 -2.68 32.34
C LYS A 71 -17.13 -1.94 31.08
N VAL A 72 -16.56 -0.74 30.88
CA VAL A 72 -16.71 0.05 29.68
C VAL A 72 -15.40 -0.01 28.90
N LYS A 73 -15.47 -0.31 27.62
CA LYS A 73 -14.31 -0.40 26.72
C LYS A 73 -14.27 0.82 25.82
N LEU A 74 -13.12 1.48 25.78
CA LEU A 74 -12.85 2.63 24.94
C LEU A 74 -11.69 2.31 23.99
N ALA A 75 -11.73 2.88 22.79
CA ALA A 75 -10.61 2.82 21.87
C ALA A 75 -9.48 3.74 22.35
N GLY A 76 -8.31 3.20 22.52
CA GLY A 76 -7.09 3.93 22.88
C GLY A 76 -6.35 4.48 21.66
N LYS A 77 -5.03 4.59 21.75
CA LYS A 77 -4.17 5.09 20.68
C LYS A 77 -4.13 4.14 19.48
N PRO A 78 -4.18 4.66 18.24
CA PRO A 78 -3.97 3.84 17.06
C PRO A 78 -2.49 3.44 16.93
N SER A 79 -2.26 2.22 16.44
CA SER A 79 -0.95 1.71 16.04
C SER A 79 -1.04 1.20 14.61
N TRP A 80 -0.12 1.62 13.78
CA TRP A 80 -0.07 1.23 12.37
C TRP A 80 0.80 -0.01 12.18
N GLY A 81 0.32 -0.94 11.38
CA GLY A 81 1.07 -2.12 10.96
C GLY A 81 1.99 -1.81 9.77
N ASP A 82 2.99 -2.66 9.57
CA ASP A 82 3.96 -2.50 8.49
C ASP A 82 3.32 -2.77 7.12
N VAL A 83 3.81 -2.09 6.09
CA VAL A 83 3.46 -2.35 4.69
C VAL A 83 4.61 -3.08 4.02
N THR A 84 4.31 -4.23 3.42
CA THR A 84 5.27 -4.97 2.59
C THR A 84 5.05 -4.61 1.12
N LEU A 85 6.13 -4.26 0.44
CA LEU A 85 6.17 -3.92 -0.98
C LEU A 85 7.16 -4.83 -1.67
N ASN A 86 6.69 -5.66 -2.61
CA ASN A 86 7.54 -6.52 -3.41
C ASN A 86 7.76 -5.92 -4.80
N LEU A 87 9.02 -5.80 -5.18
CA LEU A 87 9.48 -5.27 -6.45
C LEU A 87 10.12 -6.38 -7.27
N ARG A 88 9.84 -6.41 -8.58
CA ARG A 88 10.61 -7.25 -9.51
C ARG A 88 11.94 -6.58 -9.78
N ASP A 89 13.02 -7.33 -9.65
CA ASP A 89 14.33 -6.82 -10.02
C ASP A 89 14.48 -6.82 -11.55
N ASP A 90 15.11 -5.79 -12.08
CA ASP A 90 15.32 -5.63 -13.51
C ASP A 90 16.78 -5.87 -13.89
N ALA A 91 16.99 -6.37 -15.10
CA ALA A 91 18.33 -6.67 -15.61
C ALA A 91 19.24 -5.43 -15.75
N ASN A 92 18.65 -4.24 -15.75
CA ASN A 92 19.39 -2.98 -15.79
C ASN A 92 19.84 -2.50 -14.41
N GLY A 93 19.38 -3.18 -13.31
CA GLY A 93 19.73 -2.85 -11.94
C GLY A 93 19.14 -1.53 -11.43
N GLN A 94 18.10 -0.99 -12.09
CA GLN A 94 17.50 0.29 -11.67
C GLN A 94 16.79 0.16 -10.32
N VAL A 95 16.10 -0.95 -10.09
CA VAL A 95 15.41 -1.21 -8.82
C VAL A 95 16.41 -1.24 -7.67
N GLN A 96 17.47 -2.04 -7.82
CA GLN A 96 18.54 -2.14 -6.80
C GLN A 96 19.22 -0.80 -6.55
N LYS A 97 19.48 -0.03 -7.61
CA LYS A 97 20.11 1.29 -7.51
C LYS A 97 19.24 2.25 -6.68
N ILE A 98 17.94 2.37 -7.00
CA ILE A 98 17.04 3.30 -6.30
C ILE A 98 16.79 2.85 -4.85
N VAL A 99 16.62 1.56 -4.61
CA VAL A 99 16.48 1.00 -3.26
C VAL A 99 17.76 1.23 -2.46
N GLY A 100 18.93 0.97 -3.05
CA GLY A 100 20.23 1.22 -2.41
C GLY A 100 20.42 2.70 -2.07
N GLN A 101 20.06 3.63 -2.95
CA GLN A 101 20.08 5.06 -2.68
C GLN A 101 19.19 5.45 -1.50
N GLN A 102 18.00 4.84 -1.38
CA GLN A 102 17.12 5.11 -0.26
C GLN A 102 17.68 4.60 1.06
N VAL A 103 18.25 3.41 1.06
CA VAL A 103 18.89 2.83 2.25
C VAL A 103 20.11 3.66 2.66
N GLN A 104 20.91 4.11 1.68
CA GLN A 104 22.07 4.97 1.90
C GLN A 104 21.68 6.34 2.48
N LYS A 105 20.53 6.89 2.14
CA LYS A 105 20.00 8.10 2.79
C LYS A 105 19.72 7.90 4.28
N GLN A 106 19.30 6.71 4.67
CA GLN A 106 19.00 6.41 6.08
C GLN A 106 20.27 6.19 6.89
N PHE A 107 21.23 5.49 6.29
CA PHE A 107 22.50 5.18 6.93
C PHE A 107 23.60 5.00 5.88
N ASP A 108 24.66 5.77 6.02
CA ASP A 108 25.85 5.61 5.21
C ASP A 108 26.68 4.45 5.74
N PHE A 109 26.70 3.33 5.03
CA PHE A 109 27.43 2.14 5.45
C PHE A 109 28.94 2.27 5.30
N MET A 110 29.44 3.16 4.45
CA MET A 110 30.89 3.35 4.28
C MET A 110 31.47 4.19 5.40
N GLU A 111 30.79 5.27 5.75
CA GLU A 111 31.21 6.17 6.83
C GLU A 111 30.63 5.77 8.19
N GLN A 112 29.71 4.81 8.22
CA GLN A 112 28.95 4.39 9.40
C GLN A 112 28.24 5.58 10.09
N ALA A 113 27.72 6.48 9.27
CA ALA A 113 27.06 7.69 9.70
C ALA A 113 25.54 7.60 9.48
N SER A 114 24.77 7.96 10.50
CA SER A 114 23.31 8.07 10.39
C SER A 114 22.89 9.41 9.79
N ALA A 115 21.71 9.45 9.17
CA ALA A 115 21.12 10.70 8.73
C ALA A 115 20.96 11.70 9.90
N ARG A 116 21.11 12.99 9.60
CA ARG A 116 21.00 14.05 10.62
C ARG A 116 19.57 14.23 11.12
N SER A 117 18.59 14.01 10.25
CA SER A 117 17.18 14.18 10.55
C SER A 117 16.32 13.15 9.83
N GLY A 118 15.17 12.81 10.41
CA GLY A 118 14.18 11.96 9.77
C GLY A 118 13.64 12.52 8.44
N ILE A 119 13.66 13.85 8.27
CA ILE A 119 13.23 14.51 7.02
C ILE A 119 14.15 14.14 5.85
N ASP A 120 15.43 13.86 6.11
CA ASP A 120 16.41 13.60 5.05
C ASP A 120 16.14 12.28 4.31
N TYR A 121 15.52 11.31 4.98
CA TYR A 121 15.27 9.98 4.40
C TYR A 121 13.80 9.58 4.33
N LYS A 122 12.90 10.26 5.06
CA LYS A 122 11.49 9.94 5.02
C LYS A 122 10.87 10.31 3.68
N PHE A 123 9.99 9.44 3.19
CA PHE A 123 9.28 9.61 1.93
C PHE A 123 7.77 9.43 2.14
N GLN A 124 6.99 9.67 1.10
CA GLN A 124 5.55 9.43 1.06
C GLN A 124 5.25 8.30 0.07
N MET A 125 4.28 7.47 0.39
CA MET A 125 3.81 6.41 -0.50
C MET A 125 2.30 6.51 -0.67
N ASN A 126 1.84 6.42 -1.92
CA ASN A 126 0.43 6.37 -2.27
C ASN A 126 0.10 5.00 -2.86
N ILE A 127 -0.94 4.35 -2.34
CA ILE A 127 -1.45 3.08 -2.85
C ILE A 127 -2.84 3.36 -3.42
N GLU A 128 -3.02 3.12 -4.71
CA GLU A 128 -4.25 3.41 -5.44
C GLU A 128 -4.86 2.13 -5.99
N MET A 129 -6.16 1.94 -5.77
CA MET A 129 -6.94 0.89 -6.40
C MET A 129 -7.71 1.48 -7.58
N LEU A 130 -7.61 0.85 -8.76
CA LEU A 130 -8.07 1.38 -10.03
C LEU A 130 -9.31 0.61 -10.54
N ASP A 131 -10.15 1.27 -11.33
CA ASP A 131 -11.36 0.67 -11.91
C ASP A 131 -11.10 -0.17 -13.16
N GLY A 132 -9.94 -0.04 -13.79
CA GLY A 132 -9.57 -0.78 -15.00
C GLY A 132 -10.07 -0.15 -16.28
N GLY A 133 -10.13 1.17 -16.34
CA GLY A 133 -10.34 1.92 -17.57
C GLY A 133 -9.45 1.43 -18.70
N ASN A 134 -9.97 1.40 -19.94
CA ASN A 134 -9.24 0.89 -21.07
C ASN A 134 -8.41 2.01 -21.73
N GLY A 135 -7.14 1.79 -21.82
CA GLY A 135 -6.08 2.35 -22.66
C GLY A 135 -6.11 3.81 -23.18
N SER A 136 -7.25 4.42 -23.34
CA SER A 136 -7.38 5.79 -23.86
C SER A 136 -7.65 6.85 -22.80
N PHE A 137 -7.97 6.44 -21.58
CA PHE A 137 -8.25 7.32 -20.44
C PHE A 137 -7.47 6.85 -19.23
N GLU A 138 -7.05 7.78 -18.39
CA GLU A 138 -6.50 7.42 -17.09
C GLU A 138 -7.56 6.64 -16.30
N PRO A 139 -7.20 5.48 -15.70
CA PRO A 139 -8.13 4.71 -14.90
C PRO A 139 -8.61 5.55 -13.71
N ASN A 140 -9.90 5.47 -13.39
CA ASN A 140 -10.42 6.14 -12.21
C ASN A 140 -9.89 5.47 -10.93
N ILE A 141 -9.58 6.29 -9.95
CA ILE A 141 -9.14 5.82 -8.64
C ILE A 141 -10.37 5.51 -7.79
N LEU A 142 -10.56 4.25 -7.45
CA LEU A 142 -11.65 3.79 -6.59
C LEU A 142 -11.35 4.00 -5.11
N GLU A 143 -10.09 3.90 -4.73
CA GLU A 143 -9.61 4.03 -3.36
C GLU A 143 -8.15 4.45 -3.39
N LYS A 144 -7.78 5.41 -2.57
CA LYS A 144 -6.42 5.88 -2.42
C LYS A 144 -6.03 5.87 -0.94
N TRP A 145 -4.88 5.30 -0.66
CA TRP A 145 -4.21 5.41 0.63
C TRP A 145 -2.98 6.28 0.48
N GLU A 146 -2.87 7.28 1.30
CA GLU A 146 -1.66 8.11 1.42
C GLU A 146 -0.98 7.79 2.75
N THR A 147 0.26 7.35 2.69
CA THR A 147 1.07 7.07 3.87
C THR A 147 2.16 8.12 4.00
N TYR A 148 2.29 8.67 5.19
CA TYR A 148 3.18 9.79 5.49
C TYR A 148 4.30 9.36 6.44
N GLY A 149 5.47 9.96 6.26
CA GLY A 149 6.61 9.69 7.11
C GLY A 149 7.17 8.27 6.94
N CYS A 150 7.08 7.73 5.73
CA CYS A 150 7.55 6.39 5.42
C CYS A 150 9.07 6.27 5.52
N TYR A 151 9.54 5.14 6.01
CA TYR A 151 10.94 4.75 5.93
C TYR A 151 11.07 3.24 5.72
N VAL A 152 12.17 2.81 5.17
CA VAL A 152 12.43 1.39 4.94
C VAL A 152 12.98 0.79 6.24
N SER A 153 12.26 -0.17 6.79
CA SER A 153 12.67 -0.89 8.01
C SER A 153 13.53 -2.10 7.68
N GLU A 154 13.24 -2.77 6.58
CA GLU A 154 13.94 -3.97 6.13
C GLU A 154 13.97 -4.03 4.60
N VAL A 155 15.08 -4.48 4.06
CA VAL A 155 15.25 -4.79 2.63
C VAL A 155 15.73 -6.23 2.52
N ASN A 156 14.98 -7.05 1.81
CA ASN A 156 15.37 -8.40 1.47
C ASN A 156 15.58 -8.48 -0.06
N TYR A 157 16.80 -8.71 -0.47
CA TYR A 157 17.18 -8.78 -1.88
C TYR A 157 16.93 -10.16 -2.52
N GLY A 158 16.27 -11.08 -1.77
CA GLY A 158 15.98 -12.41 -2.24
C GLY A 158 17.20 -13.34 -2.27
N GLU A 159 17.02 -14.49 -2.87
CA GLU A 159 18.07 -15.50 -3.03
C GLU A 159 18.26 -15.86 -4.51
N ALA A 160 19.45 -16.27 -4.89
CA ALA A 160 19.76 -16.78 -6.21
C ALA A 160 19.82 -18.31 -6.18
N ASN A 161 19.07 -18.97 -7.08
CA ASN A 161 19.00 -20.42 -7.18
C ASN A 161 19.06 -20.87 -8.63
N TYR A 162 20.02 -21.70 -9.00
CA TYR A 162 20.15 -22.26 -10.36
C TYR A 162 19.01 -23.17 -10.79
N GLY A 163 18.23 -23.70 -9.85
CA GLY A 163 17.10 -24.59 -10.13
C GLY A 163 15.77 -23.87 -10.34
N SER A 164 15.69 -22.55 -10.16
CA SER A 164 14.46 -21.77 -10.31
C SER A 164 14.50 -20.90 -11.57
N ASN A 165 13.37 -20.83 -12.27
CA ASN A 165 13.16 -19.91 -13.40
C ASN A 165 12.34 -18.67 -13.00
N GLU A 166 12.11 -18.46 -11.71
CA GLU A 166 11.36 -17.32 -11.22
C GLU A 166 12.19 -16.02 -11.28
N PRO A 167 11.55 -14.88 -11.58
CA PRO A 167 12.25 -13.60 -11.56
C PRO A 167 12.69 -13.25 -10.13
N MET A 168 13.86 -12.62 -10.01
CA MET A 168 14.31 -12.09 -8.73
C MET A 168 13.38 -10.98 -8.25
N THR A 169 13.16 -10.95 -6.95
CA THR A 169 12.33 -9.93 -6.29
C THR A 169 13.07 -9.31 -5.13
N VAL A 170 12.80 -8.02 -4.91
CA VAL A 170 13.28 -7.29 -3.74
C VAL A 170 12.07 -6.97 -2.88
N ALA A 171 12.07 -7.47 -1.65
CA ALA A 171 11.01 -7.21 -0.69
C ALA A 171 11.41 -6.08 0.26
N LEU A 172 10.56 -5.06 0.35
CA LEU A 172 10.72 -3.92 1.24
C LEU A 172 9.66 -3.98 2.34
N THR A 173 10.09 -3.88 3.59
CA THR A 173 9.20 -3.63 4.72
C THR A 173 9.25 -2.15 5.05
N ILE A 174 8.12 -1.47 4.90
CA ILE A 174 7.98 -0.03 5.06
C ILE A 174 7.18 0.26 6.32
N LYS A 175 7.75 1.07 7.20
CA LYS A 175 7.05 1.65 8.34
C LYS A 175 6.71 3.10 8.05
N TYR A 176 5.64 3.59 8.66
CA TYR A 176 5.14 4.95 8.41
C TYR A 176 4.51 5.52 9.69
N ASP A 177 4.45 6.84 9.77
CA ASP A 177 3.93 7.54 10.95
C ASP A 177 2.40 7.60 10.94
N ASN A 178 1.80 7.79 9.75
CA ASN A 178 0.36 7.93 9.60
C ASN A 178 -0.11 7.49 8.21
N ALA A 179 -1.36 7.06 8.09
CA ALA A 179 -2.00 6.78 6.83
C ALA A 179 -3.41 7.36 6.77
N VAL A 180 -3.78 7.88 5.61
CA VAL A 180 -5.11 8.44 5.37
C VAL A 180 -5.74 7.75 4.18
N GLN A 181 -6.97 7.32 4.34
CA GLN A 181 -7.76 6.72 3.26
C GLN A 181 -8.66 7.77 2.61
N PHE A 182 -8.60 7.83 1.29
CA PHE A 182 -9.50 8.64 0.49
C PHE A 182 -10.42 7.74 -0.33
N ALA A 183 -11.72 7.97 -0.28
CA ALA A 183 -12.70 7.28 -1.10
C ALA A 183 -12.91 8.07 -2.41
N GLY A 184 -12.91 7.34 -3.55
CA GLY A 184 -13.42 7.87 -4.82
C GLY A 184 -12.65 9.03 -5.46
N GLY A 185 -11.32 9.01 -5.48
CA GLY A 185 -10.51 9.86 -6.37
C GLY A 185 -10.57 11.40 -6.18
N THR A 186 -11.52 11.89 -5.45
CA THR A 186 -11.62 13.32 -5.07
C THR A 186 -11.17 13.46 -3.64
N GLY A 187 -10.02 14.08 -3.43
CA GLY A 187 -9.34 14.25 -2.14
C GLY A 187 -10.11 15.06 -1.08
N THR A 188 -11.34 14.67 -0.83
CA THR A 188 -12.09 15.09 0.34
C THR A 188 -11.93 14.02 1.41
N GLY A 189 -10.81 14.12 2.15
CA GLY A 189 -10.73 13.47 3.44
C GLY A 189 -11.92 13.91 4.27
N THR A 190 -12.82 12.97 4.56
CA THR A 190 -13.79 13.20 5.64
C THR A 190 -13.00 13.16 6.93
N ALA A 191 -12.80 14.33 7.52
CA ALA A 191 -12.37 14.47 8.90
C ALA A 191 -13.46 13.92 9.84
#